data_f32f35f9181f719f003320eb842831ea
#
_entry.id   f32f35f9181f719f003320eb842831ea
#
_cell.length_a   1.000
_cell.length_b   1.000
_cell.length_c   1.000
_cell.angle_alpha   90.00
_cell.angle_beta   90.00
_cell.angle_gamma   90.00
#
_symmetry.space_group_name_H-M   'P 1'
#
loop_
_entity.id
_entity.type
_entity.pdbx_description
1 polymer ?
#
loop_
_entity_poly.entity_id
_entity_poly.type
_entity_poly.pdbx_seq_one_letter_code
_entity_poly.pdbx_strand_id
1 'polypeptide(L)'
;MPSNITNREKYTEPLYGRVRSPETLGRIARQERKRQNLTLNEVYSASGLTTRFLSEFERGKPNASLGRVMDALQVLGLEMLVLPRGEAERLLANRTRFEAKRSESNRAPK
;
A
#
# COMPACT_ATOMS: atom_id res chain seq x y z
N MET A 1 -8.43 18.37 -17.30
CA MET A 1 -7.51 17.88 -16.31
C MET A 1 -6.75 16.70 -16.80
N PRO A 2 -5.54 16.86 -16.86
CA PRO A 2 -4.70 15.81 -17.39
C PRO A 2 -4.63 14.64 -16.44
N SER A 3 -4.98 13.53 -16.93
CA SER A 3 -4.91 12.33 -16.15
C SER A 3 -3.47 12.00 -15.80
N ASN A 4 -2.52 12.54 -16.52
CA ASN A 4 -1.12 12.35 -16.19
C ASN A 4 -0.76 12.87 -14.83
N ILE A 5 -1.26 14.06 -14.53
CA ILE A 5 -0.99 14.65 -13.24
C ILE A 5 -1.59 13.80 -12.14
N THR A 6 -2.78 13.30 -12.37
CA THR A 6 -3.44 12.47 -11.39
C THR A 6 -2.64 11.20 -11.13
N ASN A 7 -2.16 10.57 -12.18
CA ASN A 7 -1.37 9.37 -12.01
C ASN A 7 -0.06 9.65 -11.29
N ARG A 8 0.55 10.75 -11.61
CA ARG A 8 1.78 11.14 -10.97
C ARG A 8 1.58 11.35 -9.48
N GLU A 9 0.53 12.06 -9.15
CA GLU A 9 0.23 12.32 -7.75
C GLU A 9 -0.01 11.03 -7.00
N LYS A 10 -0.67 10.08 -7.65
CA LYS A 10 -0.90 8.79 -7.07
C LYS A 10 0.41 8.10 -6.68
N TYR A 11 1.39 8.18 -7.54
CA TYR A 11 2.63 7.48 -7.30
C TYR A 11 3.61 8.27 -6.45
N THR A 12 3.35 9.55 -6.22
CA THR A 12 4.20 10.32 -5.33
C THR A 12 3.74 10.23 -3.89
N GLU A 13 2.50 9.80 -3.67
CA GLU A 13 2.03 9.59 -2.31
C GLU A 13 2.69 8.36 -1.72
N PRO A 14 2.92 8.37 -0.41
CA PRO A 14 3.50 7.19 0.22
C PRO A 14 2.63 5.97 -0.05
N LEU A 15 3.26 4.92 -0.54
CA LEU A 15 2.55 3.67 -0.77
C LEU A 15 2.19 2.98 0.53
N TYR A 16 2.94 3.25 1.58
CA TYR A 16 2.82 2.56 2.83
C TYR A 16 2.65 3.56 3.95
N GLY A 17 2.12 3.11 5.06
CA GLY A 17 2.06 3.98 6.19
C GLY A 17 0.83 3.77 7.02
N ARG A 18 0.27 4.86 7.51
CA ARG A 18 -0.82 4.80 8.46
C ARG A 18 -2.11 4.34 7.81
N VAL A 19 -2.77 3.37 8.45
CA VAL A 19 -4.03 2.84 7.97
C VAL A 19 -5.09 3.10 9.02
N ARG A 20 -6.10 3.90 8.67
CA ARG A 20 -7.19 4.23 9.58
C ARG A 20 -8.55 3.87 9.02
N SER A 21 -8.60 3.29 7.83
CA SER A 21 -9.87 2.91 7.24
C SER A 21 -9.65 1.77 6.26
N PRO A 22 -10.71 1.02 5.98
CA PRO A 22 -10.61 -0.03 4.96
C PRO A 22 -10.22 0.54 3.59
N GLU A 23 -10.67 1.74 3.29
CA GLU A 23 -10.33 2.37 2.01
C GLU A 23 -8.84 2.59 1.88
N THR A 24 -8.21 3.06 2.94
CA THR A 24 -6.76 3.28 2.90
C THR A 24 -6.01 1.98 2.69
N LEU A 25 -6.39 0.94 3.41
CA LEU A 25 -5.70 -0.33 3.28
C LEU A 25 -5.90 -0.93 1.90
N GLY A 26 -7.12 -0.84 1.38
CA GLY A 26 -7.41 -1.35 0.05
C GLY A 26 -6.60 -0.62 -1.01
N ARG A 27 -6.48 0.70 -0.87
CA ARG A 27 -5.70 1.49 -1.81
C ARG A 27 -4.22 1.11 -1.79
N ILE A 28 -3.68 0.93 -0.59
CA ILE A 28 -2.28 0.53 -0.46
C ILE A 28 -2.07 -0.83 -1.13
N ALA A 29 -2.96 -1.77 -0.88
CA ALA A 29 -2.85 -3.10 -1.48
C ALA A 29 -2.91 -3.03 -2.99
N ARG A 30 -3.82 -2.22 -3.51
CA ARG A 30 -3.96 -2.11 -4.96
C ARG A 30 -2.72 -1.48 -5.58
N GLN A 31 -2.20 -0.44 -4.96
CA GLN A 31 -1.01 0.21 -5.48
C GLN A 31 0.19 -0.73 -5.46
N GLU A 32 0.32 -1.50 -4.40
CA GLU A 32 1.42 -2.45 -4.32
C GLU A 32 1.27 -3.54 -5.37
N ARG A 33 0.05 -4.03 -5.57
CA ARG A 33 -0.19 -5.03 -6.60
C ARG A 33 0.20 -4.50 -7.98
N LYS A 34 -0.22 -3.28 -8.27
CA LYS A 34 0.09 -2.69 -9.57
C LYS A 34 1.56 -2.37 -9.73
N ARG A 35 2.20 -1.97 -8.64
CA ARG A 35 3.64 -1.72 -8.70
C ARG A 35 4.39 -3.00 -9.06
N GLN A 36 3.89 -4.14 -8.62
CA GLN A 36 4.49 -5.42 -8.96
C GLN A 36 3.99 -5.99 -10.28
N ASN A 37 3.14 -5.25 -10.98
CA ASN A 37 2.57 -5.67 -12.26
C ASN A 37 1.77 -6.96 -12.16
N LEU A 38 1.05 -7.12 -11.05
CA LEU A 38 0.23 -8.32 -10.84
C LEU A 38 -1.22 -8.03 -11.17
N THR A 39 -1.86 -8.97 -11.84
CA THR A 39 -3.30 -8.91 -12.05
C THR A 39 -4.01 -9.51 -10.86
N LEU A 40 -5.31 -9.22 -10.73
CA LEU A 40 -6.11 -9.85 -9.69
C LEU A 40 -6.08 -11.37 -9.84
N ASN A 41 -6.08 -11.86 -11.07
CA ASN A 41 -6.06 -13.29 -11.29
C ASN A 41 -4.76 -13.92 -10.82
N GLU A 42 -3.66 -13.21 -10.97
CA GLU A 42 -2.38 -13.73 -10.50
C GLU A 42 -2.34 -13.80 -8.97
N VAL A 43 -2.94 -12.82 -8.31
CA VAL A 43 -3.03 -12.86 -6.85
C VAL A 43 -3.95 -14.00 -6.41
N TYR A 44 -5.04 -14.21 -7.14
CA TYR A 44 -5.91 -15.35 -6.88
C TYR A 44 -5.13 -16.66 -6.98
N SER A 45 -4.35 -16.81 -8.01
CA SER A 45 -3.58 -18.03 -8.21
C SER A 45 -2.61 -18.29 -7.07
N ALA A 46 -2.02 -17.22 -6.54
CA ALA A 46 -1.05 -17.37 -5.45
C ALA A 46 -1.70 -17.55 -4.10
N SER A 47 -2.88 -16.99 -3.90
CA SER A 47 -3.50 -16.94 -2.56
C SER A 47 -4.73 -17.82 -2.40
N GLY A 48 -5.39 -18.14 -3.49
CA GLY A 48 -6.68 -18.79 -3.43
C GLY A 48 -7.84 -17.86 -3.15
N LEU A 49 -7.58 -16.56 -2.99
CA LEU A 49 -8.63 -15.57 -2.76
C LEU A 49 -9.27 -15.19 -4.10
N THR A 50 -10.59 -15.21 -4.14
CA THR A 50 -11.28 -14.93 -5.41
C THR A 50 -10.99 -13.52 -5.88
N THR A 51 -11.06 -13.34 -7.20
CA THR A 51 -10.87 -12.00 -7.75
C THR A 51 -11.96 -11.05 -7.27
N ARG A 52 -13.15 -11.58 -7.02
CA ARG A 52 -14.22 -10.75 -6.47
C ARG A 52 -13.87 -10.23 -5.08
N PHE A 53 -13.37 -11.13 -4.20
CA PHE A 53 -12.97 -10.70 -2.87
C PHE A 53 -11.87 -9.65 -2.97
N LEU A 54 -10.87 -9.91 -3.80
CA LEU A 54 -9.74 -9.01 -3.94
C LEU A 54 -10.17 -7.65 -4.46
N SER A 55 -11.05 -7.64 -5.45
CA SER A 55 -11.55 -6.40 -6.00
C SER A 55 -12.31 -5.59 -4.95
N GLU A 56 -13.16 -6.25 -4.18
CA GLU A 56 -13.93 -5.55 -3.15
C GLU A 56 -13.02 -5.03 -2.05
N PHE A 57 -12.02 -5.83 -1.66
CA PHE A 57 -11.07 -5.40 -0.66
C PHE A 57 -10.31 -4.16 -1.13
N GLU A 58 -9.86 -4.16 -2.37
CA GLU A 58 -9.10 -3.02 -2.89
C GLU A 58 -9.95 -1.75 -2.96
N ARG A 59 -11.26 -1.91 -3.08
CA ARG A 59 -12.16 -0.76 -3.10
C ARG A 59 -12.58 -0.32 -1.69
N GLY A 60 -12.12 -1.02 -0.66
CA GLY A 60 -12.34 -0.58 0.70
C GLY A 60 -13.59 -1.13 1.36
N LYS A 61 -14.03 -2.31 0.95
CA LYS A 61 -15.21 -2.92 1.55
C LYS A 61 -15.03 -3.03 3.06
N PRO A 62 -15.91 -2.42 3.86
CA PRO A 62 -15.66 -2.33 5.31
C PRO A 62 -15.81 -3.65 6.05
N ASN A 63 -16.57 -4.58 5.52
CA ASN A 63 -16.80 -5.85 6.23
C ASN A 63 -16.07 -7.01 5.58
N ALA A 64 -14.94 -6.75 4.96
CA ALA A 64 -14.11 -7.82 4.41
C ALA A 64 -13.53 -8.65 5.54
N SER A 65 -13.41 -9.95 5.31
CA SER A 65 -12.84 -10.86 6.30
C SER A 65 -11.40 -10.45 6.61
N LEU A 66 -11.11 -10.21 7.89
CA LEU A 66 -9.77 -9.80 8.27
C LEU A 66 -8.74 -10.88 7.94
N GLY A 67 -9.09 -12.14 8.18
CA GLY A 67 -8.16 -13.22 7.87
C GLY A 67 -7.79 -13.24 6.40
N ARG A 68 -8.79 -13.05 5.54
CA ARG A 68 -8.51 -13.03 4.11
C ARG A 68 -7.73 -11.80 3.70
N VAL A 69 -8.01 -10.67 4.34
CA VAL A 69 -7.24 -9.46 4.09
C VAL A 69 -5.78 -9.70 4.43
N MET A 70 -5.52 -10.35 5.55
CA MET A 70 -4.14 -10.63 5.94
C MET A 70 -3.45 -11.57 4.95
N ASP A 71 -4.21 -12.54 4.43
CA ASP A 71 -3.65 -13.42 3.39
C ASP A 71 -3.28 -12.63 2.15
N ALA A 72 -4.13 -11.70 1.75
CA ALA A 72 -3.85 -10.88 0.58
C ALA A 72 -2.60 -10.04 0.78
N LEU A 73 -2.47 -9.43 1.95
CA LEU A 73 -1.29 -8.61 2.25
C LEU A 73 -0.02 -9.47 2.19
N GLN A 74 -0.10 -10.68 2.72
CA GLN A 74 1.06 -11.56 2.74
C GLN A 74 1.51 -11.91 1.32
N VAL A 75 0.56 -12.22 0.46
CA VAL A 75 0.92 -12.55 -0.93
C VAL A 75 1.56 -11.36 -1.62
N LEU A 76 1.15 -10.15 -1.27
CA LEU A 76 1.72 -8.95 -1.85
C LEU A 76 3.04 -8.54 -1.19
N GLY A 77 3.45 -9.24 -0.14
CA GLY A 77 4.68 -8.90 0.56
C GLY A 77 4.54 -7.70 1.47
N LEU A 78 3.32 -7.39 1.90
CA LEU A 78 3.08 -6.28 2.80
C LEU A 78 3.03 -6.78 4.23
N GLU A 79 3.64 -6.02 5.13
CA GLU A 79 3.65 -6.33 6.55
C GLU A 79 2.77 -5.35 7.29
N MET A 80 1.98 -5.86 8.23
CA MET A 80 1.12 -5.03 9.04
C MET A 80 1.69 -4.97 10.45
N LEU A 81 1.90 -3.75 10.94
CA LEU A 81 2.39 -3.53 12.30
C LEU A 81 1.34 -2.80 13.10
N VAL A 82 1.26 -3.11 14.37
CA VAL A 82 0.34 -2.42 15.27
C VAL A 82 1.16 -1.82 16.39
N LEU A 83 1.10 -0.51 16.49
CA LEU A 83 1.95 0.24 17.42
C LEU A 83 1.10 1.22 18.22
N PRO A 84 1.52 1.54 19.46
CA PRO A 84 0.90 2.69 20.15
C PRO A 84 1.07 3.94 19.31
N ARG A 85 0.08 4.84 19.45
CA ARG A 85 0.03 6.02 18.59
C ARG A 85 1.33 6.83 18.60
N GLY A 86 1.89 7.06 19.78
CA GLY A 86 3.12 7.86 19.86
C GLY A 86 4.28 7.21 19.14
N GLU A 87 4.36 5.89 19.20
CA GLU A 87 5.42 5.19 18.50
C GLU A 87 5.21 5.21 17.00
N ALA A 88 3.96 5.08 16.59
CA ALA A 88 3.66 5.17 15.16
C ALA A 88 4.05 6.53 14.61
N GLU A 89 3.79 7.60 15.38
CA GLU A 89 4.14 8.93 14.92
C GLU A 89 5.64 9.10 14.79
N ARG A 90 6.39 8.54 15.73
CA ARG A 90 7.84 8.63 15.66
C ARG A 90 8.38 7.85 14.45
N LEU A 91 7.82 6.69 14.21
CA LEU A 91 8.24 5.88 13.08
C LEU A 91 7.99 6.62 11.77
N LEU A 92 6.83 7.22 11.62
CA LEU A 92 6.50 7.94 10.40
C LEU A 92 7.37 9.17 10.22
N ALA A 93 7.67 9.87 11.29
CA ALA A 93 8.55 11.03 11.21
C ALA A 93 9.96 10.62 10.78
N ASN A 94 10.47 9.54 11.33
CA ASN A 94 11.79 9.06 10.97
C ASN A 94 11.83 8.59 9.52
N ARG A 95 10.79 7.93 9.07
CA ARG A 95 10.71 7.47 7.71
C ARG A 95 10.74 8.64 6.73
N THR A 96 9.96 9.67 7.02
CA THR A 96 9.93 10.85 6.17
C THR A 96 11.31 11.50 6.08
N ARG A 97 11.98 11.59 7.22
CA ARG A 97 13.30 12.18 7.27
C ARG A 97 14.31 11.36 6.46
N PHE A 98 14.23 10.05 6.60
CA PHE A 98 15.12 9.15 5.90
C PHE A 98 14.92 9.25 4.39
N GLU A 99 13.68 9.31 3.96
CA GLU A 99 13.38 9.40 2.53
C GLU A 99 13.85 10.72 1.94
N ALA A 100 13.73 11.79 2.69
CA ALA A 100 14.23 13.07 2.23
C ALA A 100 15.72 13.03 2.03
N LYS A 101 16.44 12.43 2.95
CA LYS A 101 17.89 12.32 2.84
C LYS A 101 18.29 11.45 1.67
N ARG A 102 17.59 10.36 1.45
CA ARG A 102 17.86 9.50 0.32
C ARG A 102 17.72 10.24 -0.98
N SER A 103 16.67 11.04 -1.08
CA SER A 103 16.42 11.83 -2.28
C SER A 103 17.56 12.77 -2.57
N GLU A 104 18.04 13.43 -1.52
CA GLU A 104 19.15 14.36 -1.68
C GLU A 104 20.40 13.66 -2.14
N SER A 105 20.70 12.51 -1.52
CA SER A 105 21.86 11.74 -1.91
C SER A 105 21.81 11.31 -3.35
N ASN A 106 20.66 10.85 -3.78
CA ASN A 106 20.51 10.35 -5.13
C ASN A 106 20.61 11.44 -6.16
N ARG A 107 20.41 12.66 -5.73
CA ARG A 107 20.36 13.76 -6.64
C ARG A 107 21.71 14.34 -6.96
N ALA A 108 22.67 14.04 -6.16
CA ALA A 108 23.83 14.84 -6.17
C ALA A 108 24.98 14.36 -6.95
N PRO A 109 25.02 13.45 -7.69
CA PRO A 109 26.28 13.07 -8.32
C PRO A 109 26.65 14.08 -9.34
N LYS A 110 27.76 14.34 -9.40
CA LYS A 110 28.18 15.28 -10.42
C LYS A 110 29.51 14.94 -10.96
#